data_9f775d8fc3344fcdb37bdbef6e18416b
#
_entry.id   9f775d8fc3344fcdb37bdbef6e18416b
#
_cell.length_a   1.000
_cell.length_b   1.000
_cell.length_c   1.000
_cell.angle_alpha   90.00
_cell.angle_beta   90.00
_cell.angle_gamma   90.00
#
_symmetry.space_group_name_H-M   'P 1'
#
loop_
_entity.id
_entity.type
_entity.pdbx_description
1 polymer ?
#
loop_
_entity_poly.entity_id
_entity_poly.type
_entity_poly.pdbx_seq_one_letter_code
_entity_poly.pdbx_strand_id
1 'polypeptide(L)'
;MSPLPRNQLLKGTTDLLVLATLEQERLHGYDILQRIRAAGRELSLSEGALYPTLHRLEARGAIAGTWEDGAGGPRRRCYALTDAGRGQLSEARSEWERFVADVEAVSSATAREGSNA
;
A
#
# COMPACT_ATOMS: atom_id res chain seq x y z
N MET A 1 11.52 -1.16 26.31
CA MET A 1 10.28 -1.22 25.53
C MET A 1 10.62 -1.54 24.08
N SER A 2 9.98 -2.54 23.52
CA SER A 2 10.22 -2.92 22.14
C SER A 2 9.53 -1.96 21.19
N PRO A 3 10.18 -1.60 20.04
CA PRO A 3 9.49 -0.80 19.05
C PRO A 3 8.33 -1.59 18.44
N LEU A 4 7.35 -0.88 17.87
CA LEU A 4 6.24 -1.52 17.19
C LEU A 4 6.78 -2.34 16.02
N PRO A 5 6.29 -3.58 15.83
CA PRO A 5 6.66 -4.36 14.66
C PRO A 5 6.27 -3.63 13.36
N ARG A 6 7.06 -3.80 12.33
CA ARG A 6 6.81 -3.15 11.04
C ARG A 6 5.45 -3.50 10.48
N ASN A 7 4.99 -4.74 10.67
CA ASN A 7 3.68 -5.15 10.17
C ASN A 7 2.54 -4.37 10.81
N GLN A 8 2.69 -3.91 12.04
CA GLN A 8 1.69 -3.04 12.68
C GLN A 8 1.72 -1.62 12.10
N LEU A 9 2.91 -1.10 11.81
CA LEU A 9 3.04 0.20 11.16
C LEU A 9 2.50 0.16 9.73
N LEU A 10 2.66 -0.97 9.07
CA LEU A 10 2.19 -1.17 7.70
C LEU A 10 0.68 -1.32 7.61
N LYS A 11 0.05 -1.79 8.68
CA LYS A 11 -1.39 -2.02 8.73
C LYS A 11 -2.14 -0.71 8.48
N GLY A 12 -3.06 -0.73 7.54
CA GLY A 12 -3.81 0.46 7.14
C GLY A 12 -3.20 1.23 5.99
N THR A 13 -1.93 0.96 5.63
CA THR A 13 -1.29 1.59 4.49
C THR A 13 -1.25 0.69 3.27
N THR A 14 -1.60 -0.58 3.41
CA THR A 14 -1.50 -1.56 2.32
C THR A 14 -2.37 -1.15 1.12
N ASP A 15 -3.56 -0.61 1.36
CA ASP A 15 -4.43 -0.12 0.30
C ASP A 15 -3.72 0.96 -0.52
N LEU A 16 -3.12 1.94 0.15
CA LEU A 16 -2.37 3.02 -0.49
C LEU A 16 -1.22 2.45 -1.34
N LEU A 17 -0.48 1.49 -0.79
CA LEU A 17 0.66 0.90 -1.50
C LEU A 17 0.23 0.21 -2.78
N VAL A 18 -0.85 -0.57 -2.73
CA VAL A 18 -1.36 -1.27 -3.91
C VAL A 18 -1.88 -0.29 -4.95
N LEU A 19 -2.71 0.67 -4.53
CA LEU A 19 -3.26 1.66 -5.45
C LEU A 19 -2.17 2.47 -6.14
N ALA A 20 -1.17 2.91 -5.37
CA ALA A 20 -0.05 3.67 -5.90
C ALA A 20 0.78 2.87 -6.91
N THR A 21 0.99 1.58 -6.64
CA THR A 21 1.75 0.71 -7.51
C THR A 21 1.06 0.55 -8.87
N LEU A 22 -0.27 0.54 -8.88
CA LEU A 22 -1.06 0.39 -10.11
C LEU A 22 -1.32 1.70 -10.85
N GLU A 23 -0.82 2.82 -10.34
CA GLU A 23 -1.05 4.12 -10.97
C GLU A 23 -0.45 4.23 -12.37
N GLN A 24 0.71 3.63 -12.56
CA GLN A 24 1.47 3.74 -13.80
C GLN A 24 1.12 2.67 -14.83
N GLU A 25 0.79 1.46 -14.39
CA GLU A 25 0.55 0.34 -15.28
C GLU A 25 -0.21 -0.78 -14.59
N ARG A 26 -0.84 -1.63 -15.41
CA ARG A 26 -1.47 -2.86 -14.94
C ARG A 26 -0.38 -3.86 -14.57
N LEU A 27 -0.62 -4.62 -13.51
CA LEU A 27 0.36 -5.59 -13.00
C LEU A 27 -0.35 -6.85 -12.50
N HIS A 28 0.34 -7.97 -12.60
CA HIS A 28 -0.07 -9.20 -11.92
C HIS A 28 0.16 -9.04 -10.41
N GLY A 29 -0.58 -9.80 -9.61
CA GLY A 29 -0.47 -9.71 -8.15
C GLY A 29 0.94 -9.87 -7.64
N TYR A 30 1.67 -10.86 -8.16
CA TYR A 30 3.05 -11.09 -7.75
C TYR A 30 3.96 -9.90 -8.07
N ASP A 31 3.74 -9.25 -9.22
CA ASP A 31 4.54 -8.09 -9.62
C ASP A 31 4.24 -6.88 -8.76
N ILE A 32 2.99 -6.72 -8.32
CA ILE A 32 2.63 -5.67 -7.34
C ILE A 32 3.47 -5.85 -6.08
N LEU A 33 3.51 -7.08 -5.57
CA LEU A 33 4.26 -7.39 -4.36
C LEU A 33 5.74 -7.09 -4.53
N GLN A 34 6.32 -7.50 -5.65
CA GLN A 34 7.75 -7.27 -5.93
C GLN A 34 8.07 -5.78 -6.07
N ARG A 35 7.19 -5.01 -6.72
CA ARG A 35 7.35 -3.56 -6.85
C ARG A 35 7.35 -2.86 -5.50
N ILE A 36 6.41 -3.23 -4.64
CA ILE A 36 6.33 -2.65 -3.30
C ILE A 36 7.60 -2.99 -2.51
N ARG A 37 8.05 -4.24 -2.55
CA ARG A 37 9.26 -4.67 -1.85
C ARG A 37 10.52 -3.99 -2.37
N ALA A 38 10.59 -3.77 -3.68
CA ALA A 38 11.76 -3.14 -4.29
C ALA A 38 11.83 -1.64 -3.95
N ALA A 39 10.69 -0.96 -3.93
CA ALA A 39 10.64 0.47 -3.64
C ALA A 39 10.75 0.76 -2.15
N GLY A 40 10.07 -0.02 -1.33
CA GLY A 40 10.09 0.13 0.13
C GLY A 40 10.80 -1.05 0.77
N ARG A 41 12.11 -1.06 0.71
CA ARG A 41 12.93 -2.21 1.15
C ARG A 41 12.66 -2.69 2.56
N GLU A 42 12.27 -1.78 3.43
CA GLU A 42 12.02 -2.12 4.82
C GLU A 42 10.55 -2.43 5.10
N LEU A 43 9.69 -2.34 4.08
CA LEU A 43 8.29 -2.73 4.21
C LEU A 43 8.20 -4.24 4.02
N SER A 44 7.86 -4.96 5.06
CA SER A 44 7.82 -6.42 5.04
C SER A 44 6.44 -6.94 4.62
N LEU A 45 5.96 -6.49 3.47
CA LEU A 45 4.65 -6.90 2.97
C LEU A 45 4.69 -8.37 2.55
N SER A 46 3.77 -9.15 3.09
CA SER A 46 3.63 -10.58 2.80
C SER A 46 2.54 -10.83 1.76
N GLU A 47 2.58 -12.00 1.15
CA GLU A 47 1.51 -12.46 0.28
C GLU A 47 0.19 -12.57 1.05
N GLY A 48 0.27 -12.99 2.30
CA GLY A 48 -0.90 -13.09 3.17
C GLY A 48 -1.59 -11.76 3.45
N ALA A 49 -0.86 -10.64 3.37
CA ALA A 49 -1.43 -9.30 3.50
C ALA A 49 -1.88 -8.75 2.16
N LEU A 50 -1.15 -9.06 1.09
CA LEU A 50 -1.42 -8.53 -0.25
C LEU A 50 -2.74 -9.04 -0.83
N TYR A 51 -2.92 -10.36 -0.88
CA TYR A 51 -4.07 -10.93 -1.61
C TYR A 51 -5.42 -10.57 -1.01
N PRO A 52 -5.61 -10.56 0.31
CA PRO A 52 -6.85 -10.02 0.88
C PRO A 52 -7.10 -8.55 0.54
N THR A 53 -6.03 -7.76 0.45
CA THR A 53 -6.13 -6.34 0.06
C THR A 53 -6.60 -6.22 -1.39
N LEU A 54 -6.06 -7.02 -2.30
CA LEU A 54 -6.50 -7.04 -3.69
C LEU A 54 -7.98 -7.40 -3.80
N HIS A 55 -8.43 -8.42 -3.07
CA HIS A 55 -9.84 -8.81 -3.04
C HIS A 55 -10.73 -7.67 -2.55
N ARG A 56 -10.34 -7.00 -1.49
CA ARG A 56 -11.10 -5.90 -0.91
C ARG A 56 -11.18 -4.71 -1.86
N LEU A 57 -10.06 -4.35 -2.48
CA LEU A 57 -10.01 -3.23 -3.41
C LEU A 57 -10.83 -3.51 -4.68
N GLU A 58 -10.78 -4.74 -5.16
CA GLU A 58 -11.59 -5.15 -6.31
C GLU A 58 -13.08 -5.11 -5.97
N ALA A 59 -13.46 -5.58 -4.79
CA ALA A 59 -14.84 -5.55 -4.32
C ALA A 59 -15.37 -4.12 -4.21
N ARG A 60 -14.51 -3.16 -3.86
CA ARG A 60 -14.88 -1.75 -3.78
C ARG A 60 -14.83 -1.02 -5.13
N GLY A 61 -14.46 -1.73 -6.18
CA GLY A 61 -14.36 -1.12 -7.51
C GLY A 61 -13.15 -0.22 -7.71
N ALA A 62 -12.16 -0.28 -6.80
CA ALA A 62 -10.96 0.54 -6.92
C ALA A 62 -9.96 -0.03 -7.93
N ILE A 63 -9.95 -1.34 -8.07
CA ILE A 63 -9.14 -2.04 -9.07
C ILE A 63 -10.01 -3.04 -9.80
N ALA A 64 -9.60 -3.39 -11.02
CA ALA A 64 -10.29 -4.39 -11.83
C ALA A 64 -9.28 -5.50 -12.16
N GLY A 65 -9.66 -6.73 -11.86
CA GLY A 65 -8.83 -7.88 -12.18
C GLY A 65 -9.33 -8.61 -13.42
N THR A 66 -8.42 -9.00 -14.28
CA THR A 66 -8.73 -9.81 -15.47
C THR A 66 -7.79 -11.00 -15.52
N TRP A 67 -8.33 -12.13 -15.96
CA TRP A 67 -7.53 -13.33 -16.15
C TRP A 67 -6.77 -13.24 -17.47
N GLU A 68 -5.50 -13.58 -17.45
CA GLU A 68 -4.67 -13.65 -18.64
C GLU A 68 -4.05 -15.05 -18.73
N ASP A 69 -3.94 -15.56 -19.95
CA ASP A 69 -3.29 -16.84 -20.17
C ASP A 69 -1.79 -16.66 -20.07
N GLY A 70 -1.15 -17.45 -19.23
CA GLY A 70 0.30 -17.49 -19.17
C GLY A 70 0.84 -18.29 -20.35
N ALA A 71 1.93 -17.85 -20.96
CA ALA A 71 2.57 -18.53 -22.06
C ALA A 71 3.09 -19.91 -21.58
N GLY A 72 2.31 -20.96 -21.83
CA GLY A 72 2.65 -22.31 -21.43
C GLY A 72 2.49 -22.60 -19.94
N GLY A 73 1.86 -21.71 -19.16
CA GLY A 73 1.66 -21.86 -17.74
C GLY A 73 0.24 -21.61 -17.30
N PRO A 74 -0.03 -21.58 -15.99
CA PRO A 74 -1.37 -21.31 -15.47
C PRO A 74 -1.81 -19.89 -15.78
N ARG A 75 -3.13 -19.67 -15.81
CA ARG A 75 -3.71 -18.35 -15.98
C ARG A 75 -3.30 -17.46 -14.82
N ARG A 76 -3.08 -16.19 -15.11
CA ARG A 76 -2.63 -15.20 -14.14
C ARG A 76 -3.64 -14.05 -14.08
N ARG A 77 -3.84 -13.50 -12.89
CA ARG A 77 -4.75 -12.38 -12.71
C ARG A 77 -3.98 -11.07 -12.78
N CYS A 78 -4.40 -10.22 -13.71
CA CYS A 78 -3.81 -8.90 -13.91
C CYS A 78 -4.76 -7.84 -13.37
N TYR A 79 -4.22 -6.88 -12.65
CA TYR A 79 -5.00 -5.81 -12.00
C TYR A 79 -4.70 -4.46 -12.62
N ALA A 80 -5.73 -3.64 -12.73
CA ALA A 80 -5.61 -2.27 -13.24
C ALA A 80 -6.36 -1.32 -12.30
N LEU A 81 -5.83 -0.11 -12.15
CA LEU A 81 -6.49 0.93 -11.39
C LEU A 81 -7.70 1.44 -12.18
N THR A 82 -8.85 1.56 -11.53
CA THR A 82 -10.05 2.12 -12.14
C THR A 82 -10.11 3.63 -11.92
N ASP A 83 -11.04 4.33 -12.57
CA ASP A 83 -11.25 5.76 -12.31
C ASP A 83 -11.64 5.99 -10.85
N ALA A 84 -12.50 5.15 -10.31
CA ALA A 84 -12.84 5.20 -8.88
C ALA A 84 -11.59 4.99 -8.02
N GLY A 85 -10.72 4.06 -8.44
CA GLY A 85 -9.46 3.80 -7.75
C GLY A 85 -8.51 4.99 -7.74
N ARG A 86 -8.49 5.78 -8.83
CA ARG A 86 -7.68 7.00 -8.87
C ARG A 86 -8.13 8.01 -7.83
N GLY A 87 -9.43 8.16 -7.66
CA GLY A 87 -9.99 9.02 -6.62
C GLY A 87 -9.65 8.50 -5.22
N GLN A 88 -9.78 7.20 -5.02
CA GLN A 88 -9.43 6.59 -3.73
C GLN A 88 -7.93 6.72 -3.43
N LEU A 89 -7.09 6.62 -4.44
CA LEU A 89 -5.64 6.83 -4.28
C LEU A 89 -5.35 8.27 -3.84
N SER A 90 -5.98 9.24 -4.48
CA SER A 90 -5.80 10.66 -4.14
C SER A 90 -6.19 10.92 -2.69
N GLU A 91 -7.33 10.39 -2.26
CA GLU A 91 -7.78 10.51 -0.88
C GLU A 91 -6.83 9.82 0.10
N ALA A 92 -6.38 8.62 -0.24
CA ALA A 92 -5.48 7.87 0.61
C ALA A 92 -4.12 8.58 0.77
N ARG A 93 -3.61 9.18 -0.29
CA ARG A 93 -2.38 9.98 -0.23
C ARG A 93 -2.54 11.19 0.68
N SER A 94 -3.65 11.91 0.55
CA SER A 94 -3.92 13.08 1.38
C SER A 94 -4.06 12.70 2.85
N GLU A 95 -4.77 11.62 3.13
CA GLU A 95 -4.90 11.10 4.49
C GLU A 95 -3.55 10.74 5.09
N TRP A 96 -2.72 10.04 4.31
CA TRP A 96 -1.40 9.64 4.74
C TRP A 96 -0.53 10.85 5.03
N GLU A 97 -0.52 11.84 4.15
CA GLU A 97 0.27 13.06 4.33
C GLU A 97 -0.13 13.83 5.60
N ARG A 98 -1.43 13.94 5.85
CA ARG A 98 -1.94 14.58 7.08
C ARG A 98 -1.53 13.80 8.32
N PHE A 99 -1.66 12.48 8.26
CA PHE A 99 -1.30 11.61 9.37
C PHE A 99 0.19 11.74 9.71
N VAL A 100 1.05 11.68 8.70
CA VAL A 100 2.51 11.82 8.88
C VAL A 100 2.84 13.18 9.46
N ALA A 101 2.21 14.24 8.96
CA ALA A 101 2.45 15.59 9.46
C ALA A 101 2.07 15.72 10.94
N ASP A 102 0.96 15.14 11.34
CA ASP A 102 0.53 15.15 12.74
C ASP A 102 1.47 14.35 13.63
N VAL A 103 1.87 13.18 13.19
CA VAL A 103 2.82 12.34 13.93
C VAL A 103 4.15 13.07 14.11
N GLU A 104 4.66 13.67 13.06
CA GLU A 104 5.91 14.43 13.11
C GLU A 104 5.79 15.65 14.03
N ALA A 105 4.68 16.37 13.95
CA ALA A 105 4.45 17.54 14.80
C ALA A 105 4.47 17.15 16.28
N VAL A 106 3.78 16.09 16.64
CA VAL A 106 3.73 15.62 18.03
C VAL A 106 5.10 15.10 18.47
N SER A 107 5.75 14.28 17.66
CA SER A 107 7.06 13.71 17.97
C SER A 107 8.13 14.78 18.13
N SER A 108 8.14 15.75 17.25
CA SER A 108 9.13 16.84 17.28
C SER A 108 8.91 17.76 18.47
N ALA A 109 7.65 18.13 18.76
CA ALA A 109 7.33 18.96 19.90
C ALA A 109 7.74 18.30 21.21
N THR A 110 7.42 17.00 21.36
CA THR A 110 7.77 16.23 22.53
C THR A 110 9.29 16.13 22.70
N ALA A 111 10.00 15.91 21.61
CA ALA A 111 11.47 15.84 21.63
C ALA A 111 12.09 17.17 22.02
N ARG A 112 11.55 18.30 21.55
CA ARG A 112 12.04 19.64 21.92
C ARG A 112 11.81 19.92 23.39
N GLU A 113 10.64 19.58 23.90
CA GLU A 113 10.34 19.75 25.32
C GLU A 113 11.28 18.92 26.17
N GLY A 114 11.52 17.68 25.77
CA GLY A 114 12.47 16.80 26.45
C GLY A 114 13.87 17.33 26.47
N SER A 115 14.35 17.96 25.39
CA SER A 115 15.68 18.49 25.31
C SER A 115 15.86 19.81 26.09
N ASN A 116 14.78 20.51 26.40
CA ASN A 116 14.79 21.74 27.17
C ASN A 116 14.58 21.53 28.67
N ALA A 117 14.32 20.32 29.07
CA ALA A 117 14.05 19.98 30.47
C ALA A 117 15.31 19.83 31.35
#